data_bb2a9ed9d760bd47ec4699f6981b99c5
#
_entry.id   bb2a9ed9d760bd47ec4699f6981b99c5
#
_cell.length_a   1.000
_cell.length_b   1.000
_cell.length_c   1.000
_cell.angle_alpha   90.00
_cell.angle_beta   90.00
_cell.angle_gamma   90.00
#
_symmetry.space_group_name_H-M   'P 1'
#
loop_
_entity.id
_entity.type
_entity.pdbx_description
1 polymer ?
#
loop_
_entity_poly.entity_id
_entity_poly.type
_entity_poly.pdbx_seq_one_letter_code
_entity_poly.pdbx_strand_id
1 'polypeptide(L)'
;ILFTERLMAAWPDAAATAAGVGAGMEIFHPNCAIFFPCRHDDLKEMLDSNKDSLKLEAMKRIVAMIARGKNASDLFPAVVKNVACKNIEVKKLVYVYLVRYAEEQQDLALLSISTFQRGLKDPNQLIRASALRVLSSIRVTIIVPIMMLAIKEAASDMSPYVRKTAAHAIPKLYRCASS
;
A
#
# COMPACT_ATOMS: atom_id res chain seq x y z
N ILE A 1 -8.77 -12.79 7.91
CA ILE A 1 -9.54 -13.31 6.75
C ILE A 1 -10.32 -12.16 6.11
N LEU A 2 -11.13 -11.40 6.86
CA LEU A 2 -11.91 -10.25 6.33
C LEU A 2 -11.08 -9.12 5.71
N PHE A 3 -9.82 -8.96 6.12
CA PHE A 3 -8.93 -7.92 5.60
C PHE A 3 -8.38 -8.29 4.23
N THR A 4 -7.98 -9.54 4.03
CA THR A 4 -7.49 -10.07 2.75
C THR A 4 -8.59 -10.07 1.69
N GLU A 5 -9.82 -10.45 2.04
CA GLU A 5 -10.96 -10.41 1.12
C GLU A 5 -11.33 -8.97 0.73
N ARG A 6 -11.31 -8.02 1.67
CA ARG A 6 -11.53 -6.60 1.38
C ARG A 6 -10.41 -5.98 0.53
N LEU A 7 -9.17 -6.45 0.71
CA LEU A 7 -8.03 -6.00 -0.08
C LEU A 7 -8.14 -6.50 -1.52
N MET A 8 -8.51 -7.77 -1.69
CA MET A 8 -8.71 -8.41 -3.00
C MET A 8 -9.91 -7.81 -3.73
N ALA A 9 -11.00 -7.51 -3.05
CA ALA A 9 -12.16 -6.84 -3.62
C ALA A 9 -11.89 -5.37 -3.99
N ALA A 10 -10.95 -4.72 -3.31
CA ALA A 10 -10.58 -3.34 -3.61
C ALA A 10 -9.58 -3.23 -4.79
N TRP A 11 -8.97 -4.35 -5.17
CA TRP A 11 -7.97 -4.39 -6.23
C TRP A 11 -8.10 -5.70 -7.01
N PRO A 12 -9.09 -5.83 -7.91
CA PRO A 12 -9.29 -7.04 -8.70
C PRO A 12 -8.05 -7.43 -9.51
N ASP A 13 -7.27 -6.44 -9.99
CA ASP A 13 -6.02 -6.68 -10.71
C ASP A 13 -4.88 -7.20 -9.83
N ALA A 14 -4.91 -6.98 -8.51
CA ALA A 14 -3.91 -7.58 -7.61
C ALA A 14 -4.17 -9.08 -7.43
N ALA A 15 -5.42 -9.51 -7.50
CA ALA A 15 -5.78 -10.93 -7.55
C ALA A 15 -5.43 -11.54 -8.91
N ALA A 16 -5.65 -10.79 -10.00
CA ALA A 16 -5.29 -11.21 -11.36
C ALA A 16 -3.77 -11.27 -11.57
N THR A 17 -2.97 -10.34 -10.99
CA THR A 17 -1.51 -10.42 -11.02
C THR A 17 -0.96 -11.54 -10.13
N ALA A 18 -1.68 -11.95 -9.10
CA ALA A 18 -1.35 -13.15 -8.35
C ALA A 18 -1.79 -14.45 -9.06
N ALA A 19 -2.85 -14.38 -9.90
CA ALA A 19 -3.40 -15.49 -10.66
C ALA A 19 -3.02 -15.51 -12.15
N GLY A 20 -2.55 -14.38 -12.69
CA GLY A 20 -2.36 -14.11 -14.11
C GLY A 20 -0.96 -14.37 -14.65
N VAL A 21 -0.22 -15.32 -14.09
CA VAL A 21 0.96 -15.90 -14.73
C VAL A 21 0.53 -17.21 -15.39
N GLY A 22 -0.28 -17.06 -16.40
CA GLY A 22 -0.63 -18.16 -17.31
C GLY A 22 0.49 -18.39 -18.30
N ALA A 23 0.77 -19.69 -18.55
CA ALA A 23 1.68 -20.23 -19.55
C ALA A 23 3.18 -20.01 -19.30
N GLY A 24 3.76 -20.89 -18.51
CA GLY A 24 5.21 -21.03 -18.37
C GLY A 24 5.69 -21.08 -16.92
N MET A 25 4.86 -21.56 -16.00
CA MET A 25 5.15 -21.47 -14.59
C MET A 25 4.87 -22.76 -13.83
N GLU A 26 5.79 -23.64 -13.91
CA GLU A 26 5.99 -24.71 -12.93
C GLU A 26 6.68 -24.20 -11.64
N ILE A 27 6.29 -23.13 -11.01
CA ILE A 27 6.85 -22.76 -9.69
C ILE A 27 5.84 -22.00 -8.82
N PHE A 28 4.58 -22.33 -8.89
CA PHE A 28 3.68 -22.03 -7.79
C PHE A 28 3.22 -23.33 -7.12
N HIS A 29 4.19 -24.16 -6.77
CA HIS A 29 3.93 -25.25 -5.86
C HIS A 29 3.67 -24.64 -4.48
N PRO A 30 2.52 -24.88 -3.84
CA PRO A 30 2.24 -24.37 -2.49
C PRO A 30 3.30 -24.79 -1.46
N ASN A 31 4.15 -25.73 -1.80
CA ASN A 31 5.27 -26.20 -0.97
C ASN A 31 6.57 -25.40 -1.12
N CYS A 32 6.76 -24.59 -2.16
CA CYS A 32 8.02 -23.84 -2.33
C CYS A 32 8.12 -22.62 -1.40
N ALA A 33 7.00 -22.15 -0.85
CA ALA A 33 6.96 -21.06 0.11
C ALA A 33 7.25 -21.50 1.57
N ILE A 34 7.43 -22.79 1.83
CA ILE A 34 7.59 -23.35 3.18
C ILE A 34 9.07 -23.39 3.62
N PHE A 35 10.03 -23.31 2.70
CA PHE A 35 11.41 -23.77 3.02
C PHE A 35 12.46 -22.68 3.22
N PHE A 36 12.17 -21.40 3.04
CA PHE A 36 13.12 -20.35 3.45
C PHE A 36 12.45 -19.44 4.47
N PRO A 37 12.92 -19.42 5.73
CA PRO A 37 12.62 -18.35 6.65
C PRO A 37 13.20 -17.07 6.04
N CYS A 38 12.38 -16.34 5.30
CA CYS A 38 12.76 -15.07 4.74
C CYS A 38 12.97 -14.12 5.94
N ARG A 39 14.23 -13.86 6.27
CA ARG A 39 14.59 -12.95 7.35
C ARG A 39 14.18 -11.54 6.93
N HIS A 40 13.71 -10.74 7.87
CA HIS A 40 13.35 -9.34 7.61
C HIS A 40 14.53 -8.54 7.05
N ASP A 41 15.75 -8.90 7.42
CA ASP A 41 16.96 -8.23 6.94
C ASP A 41 17.24 -8.51 5.46
N ASP A 42 17.02 -9.73 4.99
CA ASP A 42 17.12 -10.09 3.56
C ASP A 42 16.10 -9.28 2.73
N LEU A 43 14.88 -9.10 3.26
CA LEU A 43 13.85 -8.30 2.62
C LEU A 43 14.20 -6.82 2.57
N LYS A 44 14.82 -6.28 3.63
CA LYS A 44 15.29 -4.88 3.65
C LYS A 44 16.37 -4.68 2.58
N GLU A 45 17.34 -5.58 2.47
CA GLU A 45 18.39 -5.53 1.46
C GLU A 45 17.80 -5.58 0.03
N MET A 46 16.85 -6.47 -0.22
CA MET A 46 16.17 -6.55 -1.51
C MET A 46 15.39 -5.26 -1.84
N LEU A 47 14.78 -4.62 -0.84
CA LEU A 47 14.05 -3.36 -1.01
C LEU A 47 14.97 -2.17 -1.27
N ASP A 48 16.17 -2.16 -0.71
CA ASP A 48 17.17 -1.11 -0.91
C ASP A 48 17.97 -1.32 -2.23
N SER A 49 17.82 -2.46 -2.90
CA SER A 49 18.43 -2.72 -4.19
C SER A 49 17.93 -1.77 -5.28
N ASN A 50 18.78 -1.43 -6.26
CA ASN A 50 18.40 -0.65 -7.42
C ASN A 50 17.62 -1.44 -8.49
N LYS A 51 17.47 -2.76 -8.34
CA LYS A 51 16.80 -3.63 -9.30
C LYS A 51 15.31 -3.73 -8.96
N ASP A 52 14.45 -3.25 -9.85
CA ASP A 52 12.99 -3.31 -9.68
C ASP A 52 12.45 -4.74 -9.51
N SER A 53 13.09 -5.73 -10.14
CA SER A 53 12.71 -7.14 -10.00
C SER A 53 12.89 -7.65 -8.57
N LEU A 54 13.97 -7.28 -7.89
CA LEU A 54 14.22 -7.65 -6.50
C LEU A 54 13.24 -6.93 -5.55
N LYS A 55 12.96 -5.65 -5.80
CA LYS A 55 11.96 -4.89 -5.04
C LYS A 55 10.58 -5.53 -5.17
N LEU A 56 10.20 -5.90 -6.38
CA LEU A 56 8.90 -6.53 -6.65
C LEU A 56 8.78 -7.88 -5.93
N GLU A 57 9.84 -8.70 -5.99
CA GLU A 57 9.89 -9.98 -5.30
C GLU A 57 9.80 -9.80 -3.78
N ALA A 58 10.57 -8.88 -3.22
CA ALA A 58 10.51 -8.56 -1.79
C ALA A 58 9.10 -8.14 -1.38
N MET A 59 8.45 -7.25 -2.13
CA MET A 59 7.10 -6.80 -1.84
C MET A 59 6.07 -7.92 -1.95
N LYS A 60 6.18 -8.83 -2.94
CA LYS A 60 5.32 -10.01 -3.03
C LYS A 60 5.45 -10.91 -1.80
N ARG A 61 6.67 -11.15 -1.34
CA ARG A 61 6.93 -11.94 -0.12
C ARG A 61 6.36 -11.28 1.12
N ILE A 62 6.54 -9.96 1.28
CA ILE A 62 5.99 -9.18 2.40
C ILE A 62 4.47 -9.27 2.43
N VAL A 63 3.80 -9.05 1.30
CA VAL A 63 2.34 -9.14 1.21
C VAL A 63 1.86 -10.56 1.51
N ALA A 64 2.57 -11.59 1.03
CA ALA A 64 2.26 -12.98 1.34
C ALA A 64 2.45 -13.32 2.84
N MET A 65 3.44 -12.71 3.51
CA MET A 65 3.63 -12.85 4.98
C MET A 65 2.45 -12.24 5.74
N ILE A 66 2.01 -11.05 5.34
CA ILE A 66 0.85 -10.36 5.93
C ILE A 66 -0.43 -11.18 5.73
N ALA A 67 -0.62 -11.73 4.54
CA ALA A 67 -1.78 -12.60 4.24
C ALA A 67 -1.83 -13.84 5.13
N ARG A 68 -0.67 -14.32 5.61
CA ARG A 68 -0.55 -15.43 6.57
C ARG A 68 -0.63 -14.98 8.04
N GLY A 69 -0.93 -13.71 8.30
CA GLY A 69 -1.03 -13.15 9.65
C GLY A 69 0.31 -12.88 10.34
N LYS A 70 1.44 -12.91 9.62
CA LYS A 70 2.74 -12.55 10.19
C LYS A 70 2.85 -11.03 10.29
N ASN A 71 3.44 -10.54 11.39
CA ASN A 71 3.74 -9.13 11.55
C ASN A 71 4.96 -8.75 10.69
N ALA A 72 4.83 -7.65 9.94
CA ALA A 72 5.88 -7.07 9.12
C ALA A 72 6.04 -5.56 9.37
N SER A 73 5.63 -5.07 10.54
CA SER A 73 5.71 -3.64 10.91
C SER A 73 7.13 -3.10 10.90
N ASP A 74 8.12 -3.92 11.23
CA ASP A 74 9.55 -3.56 11.24
C ASP A 74 10.10 -3.18 9.85
N LEU A 75 9.40 -3.57 8.79
CA LEU A 75 9.77 -3.26 7.41
C LEU A 75 9.24 -1.91 6.94
N PHE A 76 8.43 -1.22 7.76
CA PHE A 76 7.76 0.03 7.37
C PHE A 76 8.72 1.09 6.82
N PRO A 77 9.87 1.42 7.46
CA PRO A 77 10.79 2.41 6.95
C PRO A 77 11.41 2.04 5.58
N ALA A 78 11.69 0.76 5.37
CA ALA A 78 12.24 0.27 4.11
C ALA A 78 11.20 0.28 2.98
N VAL A 79 9.95 -0.06 3.30
CA VAL A 79 8.85 -0.05 2.33
C VAL A 79 8.48 1.37 1.93
N VAL A 80 8.42 2.31 2.87
CA VAL A 80 8.08 3.73 2.58
C VAL A 80 9.03 4.36 1.58
N LYS A 81 10.32 4.08 1.65
CA LYS A 81 11.32 4.57 0.67
C LYS A 81 10.93 4.21 -0.78
N ASN A 82 10.29 3.06 -0.96
CA ASN A 82 9.91 2.54 -2.27
C ASN A 82 8.61 3.13 -2.84
N VAL A 83 7.91 4.02 -2.13
CA VAL A 83 6.76 4.78 -2.67
C VAL A 83 7.19 5.64 -3.87
N ALA A 84 8.43 6.13 -3.88
CA ALA A 84 8.99 6.92 -4.99
C ALA A 84 9.45 6.07 -6.19
N CYS A 85 9.38 4.74 -6.13
CA CYS A 85 9.77 3.86 -7.22
C CYS A 85 8.96 4.16 -8.49
N LYS A 86 9.61 4.07 -9.65
CA LYS A 86 8.95 4.29 -10.96
C LYS A 86 8.05 3.13 -11.36
N ASN A 87 8.37 1.93 -10.92
CA ASN A 87 7.62 0.72 -11.26
C ASN A 87 6.24 0.73 -10.59
N ILE A 88 5.20 0.71 -11.41
CA ILE A 88 3.80 0.76 -10.97
C ILE A 88 3.40 -0.46 -10.13
N GLU A 89 3.93 -1.64 -10.44
CA GLU A 89 3.60 -2.86 -9.70
C GLU A 89 4.18 -2.83 -8.29
N VAL A 90 5.43 -2.36 -8.17
CA VAL A 90 6.06 -2.13 -6.85
C VAL A 90 5.24 -1.11 -6.06
N LYS A 91 4.88 0.05 -6.67
CA LYS A 91 4.03 1.05 -6.02
C LYS A 91 2.73 0.46 -5.50
N LYS A 92 2.02 -0.33 -6.31
CA LYS A 92 0.74 -0.94 -5.91
C LYS A 92 0.91 -1.76 -4.62
N LEU A 93 1.91 -2.63 -4.58
CA LEU A 93 2.18 -3.48 -3.41
C LEU A 93 2.64 -2.67 -2.19
N VAL A 94 3.45 -1.64 -2.40
CA VAL A 94 3.85 -0.70 -1.35
C VAL A 94 2.63 -0.03 -0.73
N TYR A 95 1.70 0.51 -1.53
CA TYR A 95 0.50 1.12 -1.01
C TYR A 95 -0.44 0.13 -0.30
N VAL A 96 -0.52 -1.11 -0.76
CA VAL A 96 -1.25 -2.18 -0.06
C VAL A 96 -0.70 -2.39 1.35
N TYR A 97 0.62 -2.45 1.47
CA TYR A 97 1.31 -2.55 2.75
C TYR A 97 1.03 -1.33 3.64
N LEU A 98 1.19 -0.13 3.09
CA LEU A 98 1.04 1.12 3.84
C LEU A 98 -0.40 1.33 4.36
N VAL A 99 -1.41 0.98 3.58
CA VAL A 99 -2.82 1.04 4.03
C VAL A 99 -3.02 0.16 5.28
N ARG A 100 -2.31 -0.95 5.37
CA ARG A 100 -2.42 -1.88 6.52
C ARG A 100 -1.73 -1.35 7.76
N TYR A 101 -0.53 -0.79 7.60
CA TYR A 101 0.33 -0.43 8.73
C TYR A 101 0.31 1.06 9.10
N ALA A 102 -0.28 1.94 8.29
CA ALA A 102 -0.34 3.36 8.59
C ALA A 102 -1.10 3.67 9.89
N GLU A 103 -2.07 2.86 10.27
CA GLU A 103 -2.78 2.99 11.55
C GLU A 103 -1.92 2.56 12.75
N GLU A 104 -0.98 1.63 12.56
CA GLU A 104 -0.10 1.11 13.60
C GLU A 104 1.17 1.96 13.77
N GLN A 105 1.70 2.51 12.67
CA GLN A 105 2.97 3.24 12.60
C GLN A 105 2.73 4.72 12.27
N GLN A 106 1.93 5.40 13.08
CA GLN A 106 1.48 6.78 12.79
C GLN A 106 2.64 7.78 12.69
N ASP A 107 3.64 7.69 13.56
CA ASP A 107 4.79 8.61 13.57
C ASP A 107 5.62 8.49 12.28
N LEU A 108 5.88 7.27 11.84
CA LEU A 108 6.61 7.03 10.58
C LEU A 108 5.76 7.41 9.36
N ALA A 109 4.45 7.23 9.43
CA ALA A 109 3.54 7.67 8.40
C ALA A 109 3.49 9.21 8.29
N LEU A 110 3.55 9.93 9.42
CA LEU A 110 3.65 11.39 9.45
C LEU A 110 4.89 11.90 8.73
N LEU A 111 6.05 11.29 8.97
CA LEU A 111 7.30 11.64 8.29
C LEU A 111 7.22 11.46 6.77
N SER A 112 6.29 10.63 6.31
CA SER A 112 6.12 10.28 4.89
C SER A 112 4.96 11.02 4.19
N ILE A 113 4.32 11.97 4.87
CA ILE A 113 3.15 12.71 4.33
C ILE A 113 3.45 13.37 2.98
N SER A 114 4.61 14.02 2.84
CA SER A 114 5.02 14.66 1.59
C SER A 114 5.07 13.68 0.41
N THR A 115 5.44 12.43 0.68
CA THR A 115 5.47 11.36 -0.31
C THR A 115 4.05 10.93 -0.70
N PHE A 116 3.14 10.85 0.25
CA PHE A 116 1.74 10.54 -0.01
C PHE A 116 1.03 11.67 -0.76
N GLN A 117 1.32 12.93 -0.43
CA GLN A 117 0.82 14.09 -1.17
C GLN A 117 1.26 14.06 -2.65
N ARG A 118 2.50 13.64 -2.92
CA ARG A 118 2.98 13.42 -4.29
C ARG A 118 2.21 12.30 -4.98
N GLY A 119 1.88 11.23 -4.26
CA GLY A 119 1.06 10.12 -4.77
C GLY A 119 -0.36 10.53 -5.15
N LEU A 120 -0.93 11.56 -4.53
CA LEU A 120 -2.25 12.10 -4.93
C LEU A 120 -2.25 12.73 -6.33
N LYS A 121 -1.09 13.16 -6.83
CA LYS A 121 -0.91 13.74 -8.16
C LYS A 121 -0.37 12.74 -9.20
N ASP A 122 -0.31 11.45 -8.87
CA ASP A 122 0.15 10.41 -9.78
C ASP A 122 -0.82 10.27 -10.97
N PRO A 123 -0.34 10.08 -12.21
CA PRO A 123 -1.19 9.86 -13.36
C PRO A 123 -2.10 8.64 -13.22
N ASN A 124 -1.68 7.63 -12.46
CA ASN A 124 -2.45 6.42 -12.24
C ASN A 124 -3.51 6.62 -11.15
N GLN A 125 -4.80 6.46 -11.55
CA GLN A 125 -5.95 6.57 -10.64
C GLN A 125 -5.87 5.64 -9.41
N LEU A 126 -5.29 4.44 -9.58
CA LEU A 126 -5.17 3.48 -8.48
C LEU A 126 -4.17 3.96 -7.43
N ILE A 127 -3.09 4.62 -7.86
CA ILE A 127 -2.10 5.20 -6.96
C ILE A 127 -2.71 6.40 -6.23
N ARG A 128 -3.42 7.31 -6.94
CA ARG A 128 -4.11 8.44 -6.30
C ARG A 128 -5.08 8.00 -5.22
N ALA A 129 -5.94 7.02 -5.54
CA ALA A 129 -6.88 6.48 -4.58
C ALA A 129 -6.21 5.81 -3.37
N SER A 130 -5.11 5.08 -3.60
CA SER A 130 -4.38 4.40 -2.53
C SER A 130 -3.64 5.38 -1.64
N ALA A 131 -3.06 6.44 -2.20
CA ALA A 131 -2.45 7.52 -1.44
C ALA A 131 -3.48 8.19 -0.52
N LEU A 132 -4.68 8.46 -1.02
CA LEU A 132 -5.77 9.00 -0.21
C LEU A 132 -6.20 8.04 0.91
N ARG A 133 -6.25 6.73 0.63
CA ARG A 133 -6.54 5.72 1.67
C ARG A 133 -5.49 5.72 2.78
N VAL A 134 -4.21 5.77 2.43
CA VAL A 134 -3.12 5.84 3.42
C VAL A 134 -3.27 7.10 4.26
N LEU A 135 -3.42 8.29 3.63
CA LEU A 135 -3.61 9.54 4.36
C LEU A 135 -4.82 9.50 5.29
N SER A 136 -5.94 8.93 4.83
CA SER A 136 -7.14 8.81 5.66
C SER A 136 -7.05 7.76 6.77
N SER A 137 -6.02 6.92 6.75
CA SER A 137 -5.78 5.91 7.79
C SER A 137 -4.90 6.44 8.92
N ILE A 138 -4.17 7.52 8.69
CA ILE A 138 -3.37 8.19 9.73
C ILE A 138 -4.33 9.00 10.63
N ARG A 139 -4.35 8.69 11.92
CA ARG A 139 -5.29 9.30 12.89
C ARG A 139 -4.59 10.32 13.78
N VAL A 140 -4.06 11.37 13.16
CA VAL A 140 -3.41 12.45 13.88
C VAL A 140 -4.04 13.77 13.47
N THR A 141 -4.45 14.58 14.44
CA THR A 141 -5.17 15.84 14.22
C THR A 141 -4.40 16.83 13.36
N ILE A 142 -3.07 16.83 13.42
CA ILE A 142 -2.23 17.75 12.65
C ILE A 142 -2.37 17.55 11.13
N ILE A 143 -2.80 16.40 10.66
CA ILE A 143 -3.00 16.14 9.23
C ILE A 143 -4.41 16.46 8.72
N VAL A 144 -5.33 16.83 9.60
CA VAL A 144 -6.73 17.12 9.24
C VAL A 144 -6.84 18.16 8.12
N PRO A 145 -6.11 19.30 8.13
CA PRO A 145 -6.17 20.28 7.04
C PRO A 145 -5.68 19.70 5.71
N ILE A 146 -4.62 18.89 5.75
CA ILE A 146 -4.05 18.22 4.55
C ILE A 146 -5.04 17.21 4.00
N MET A 147 -5.64 16.43 4.88
CA MET A 147 -6.63 15.41 4.50
C MET A 147 -7.90 16.06 3.93
N MET A 148 -8.37 17.18 4.50
CA MET A 148 -9.50 17.93 3.96
C MET A 148 -9.23 18.40 2.53
N LEU A 149 -8.06 18.98 2.28
CA LEU A 149 -7.68 19.43 0.94
C LEU A 149 -7.61 18.26 -0.04
N ALA A 150 -6.96 17.16 0.36
CA ALA A 150 -6.84 15.96 -0.45
C ALA A 150 -8.21 15.35 -0.81
N ILE A 151 -9.15 15.29 0.14
CA ILE A 151 -10.51 14.82 -0.11
C ILE A 151 -11.25 15.73 -1.07
N LYS A 152 -11.12 17.05 -0.90
CA LYS A 152 -11.75 18.05 -1.78
C LYS A 152 -11.26 17.90 -3.23
N GLU A 153 -9.96 17.78 -3.43
CA GLU A 153 -9.38 17.53 -4.76
C GLU A 153 -9.83 16.20 -5.35
N ALA A 154 -9.79 15.14 -4.55
CA ALA A 154 -10.18 13.80 -4.99
C ALA A 154 -11.70 13.66 -5.27
N ALA A 155 -12.55 14.45 -4.62
CA ALA A 155 -13.98 14.47 -4.90
C ALA A 155 -14.31 15.03 -6.29
N SER A 156 -13.43 15.85 -6.86
CA SER A 156 -13.53 16.41 -8.21
C SER A 156 -12.69 15.66 -9.25
N ASP A 157 -12.09 14.53 -8.89
CA ASP A 157 -11.25 13.73 -9.79
C ASP A 157 -12.06 13.19 -10.97
N MET A 158 -11.43 13.09 -12.14
CA MET A 158 -12.05 12.51 -13.34
C MET A 158 -12.43 11.03 -13.13
N SER A 159 -11.66 10.30 -12.33
CA SER A 159 -11.89 8.88 -12.06
C SER A 159 -12.99 8.66 -11.02
N PRO A 160 -14.04 7.88 -11.35
CA PRO A 160 -15.07 7.51 -10.37
C PRO A 160 -14.49 6.68 -9.22
N TYR A 161 -13.41 5.96 -9.46
CA TYR A 161 -12.73 5.17 -8.43
C TYR A 161 -12.08 6.05 -7.36
N VAL A 162 -11.47 7.16 -7.76
CA VAL A 162 -10.88 8.13 -6.84
C VAL A 162 -11.99 8.86 -6.07
N ARG A 163 -13.06 9.31 -6.78
CA ARG A 163 -14.22 9.95 -6.13
C ARG A 163 -14.88 9.06 -5.09
N LYS A 164 -15.05 7.75 -5.39
CA LYS A 164 -15.56 6.77 -4.42
C LYS A 164 -14.65 6.68 -3.18
N THR A 165 -13.34 6.70 -3.38
CA THR A 165 -12.38 6.65 -2.28
C THR A 165 -12.44 7.92 -1.43
N ALA A 166 -12.65 9.08 -2.04
CA ALA A 166 -12.87 10.35 -1.34
C ALA A 166 -14.11 10.27 -0.44
N ALA A 167 -15.22 9.75 -0.95
CA ALA A 167 -16.44 9.56 -0.15
C ALA A 167 -16.19 8.66 1.08
N HIS A 168 -15.40 7.60 0.94
CA HIS A 168 -15.04 6.75 2.07
C HIS A 168 -14.05 7.39 3.05
N ALA A 169 -13.30 8.39 2.64
CA ALA A 169 -12.38 9.13 3.50
C ALA A 169 -13.10 10.15 4.40
N ILE A 170 -14.25 10.67 3.99
CA ILE A 170 -15.01 11.69 4.74
C ILE A 170 -15.35 11.24 6.17
N PRO A 171 -15.95 10.06 6.42
CA PRO A 171 -16.23 9.64 7.79
C PRO A 171 -14.97 9.39 8.63
N LYS A 172 -13.85 9.06 8.00
CA LYS A 172 -12.56 8.95 8.70
C LYS A 172 -12.03 10.31 9.13
N LEU A 173 -12.13 11.30 8.23
CA LEU A 173 -11.78 12.69 8.53
C LEU A 173 -12.60 13.22 9.71
N TYR A 174 -13.91 13.01 9.69
CA TYR A 174 -14.81 13.46 10.75
C TYR A 174 -14.41 12.89 12.12
N ARG A 175 -14.13 11.59 12.18
CA ARG A 175 -13.66 10.95 13.42
C ARG A 175 -12.31 11.51 13.90
N CYS A 176 -11.40 11.82 12.97
CA CYS A 176 -10.10 12.40 13.31
C CYS A 176 -10.20 13.86 13.79
N ALA A 177 -11.16 14.61 13.26
CA ALA A 177 -11.39 16.00 13.64
C ALA A 177 -12.16 16.16 14.97
N SER A 178 -12.86 15.10 15.41
CA SER A 178 -13.66 15.09 16.65
C SER A 178 -12.89 14.54 17.86
N SER A 179 -11.67 14.07 17.68
CA SER A 179 -10.76 13.59 18.74
C SER A 179 -9.86 14.70 19.22
#